data_c5b4a9d70472a4a1cc2c5d25030daa28
#
_entry.id   c5b4a9d70472a4a1cc2c5d25030daa28
#
_cell.length_a   1.000
_cell.length_b   1.000
_cell.length_c   1.000
_cell.angle_alpha   90.00
_cell.angle_beta   90.00
_cell.angle_gamma   90.00
#
_symmetry.space_group_name_H-M   'P 1'
#
loop_
_entity.id
_entity.type
_entity.pdbx_description
1 polymer ?
#
loop_
_entity_poly.entity_id
_entity_poly.type
_entity_poly.pdbx_seq_one_letter_code
_entity_poly.pdbx_strand_id
1 'polypeptide(L)'
;MMFINKHIVVGVCGGIAAYKAAGLVSQLRQRGADVHCIMTEHAAKLITPITFGELSGNDVTVDMFANINKWDVEHISLAQLADVFVIAPATADIIGKIANGIADDMLSTTIMATTAKVIFVPSMNTNMYENPIVQENIKKLRKLGYIFVEPESGHLACNTSGKGRFPSLEKIIFRIERILSGRQLLKGKRVVISAGGTKENIDPVRYIGNRSSGRMGYAIARAAAIEAADVVLVSCTEALPAPEDVRMIYVRDARELDKAMKSLYEESDIVIMAAAVSDYRPIAAANQKIKKEENDDLMIHLSLNPDILFDLGQKKTHQFLVGFAAETNDVIAHGRNKVERKNLDMLIANNVAMPGAGFNVTTNIAAILYKDGTLQQYPKMSKEELGKIIIEKIAEKCN
;
A
#
# COMPACT_ATOMS: atom_id res chain seq x y z
N MET A 1 -3.16 -5.66 -14.31
CA MET A 1 -1.99 -6.24 -13.61
C MET A 1 -0.97 -5.15 -13.33
N MET A 2 -0.37 -5.14 -12.15
CA MET A 2 0.40 -4.01 -11.63
C MET A 2 1.77 -3.78 -12.31
N PHE A 3 2.43 -4.84 -12.77
CA PHE A 3 3.79 -4.83 -13.30
C PHE A 3 3.90 -5.31 -14.75
N ILE A 4 2.86 -5.10 -15.56
CA ILE A 4 2.90 -5.48 -16.99
C ILE A 4 4.06 -4.77 -17.70
N ASN A 5 4.82 -5.52 -18.49
CA ASN A 5 6.00 -5.05 -19.24
C ASN A 5 7.10 -4.47 -18.31
N LYS A 6 7.19 -4.97 -17.06
CA LYS A 6 8.27 -4.63 -16.14
C LYS A 6 9.16 -5.85 -15.89
N HIS A 7 10.46 -5.67 -16.07
CA HIS A 7 11.49 -6.66 -15.82
C HIS A 7 12.09 -6.45 -14.45
N ILE A 8 11.92 -7.44 -13.58
CA ILE A 8 12.42 -7.37 -12.19
C ILE A 8 13.46 -8.46 -11.99
N VAL A 9 14.70 -8.06 -11.74
CA VAL A 9 15.77 -9.03 -11.42
C VAL A 9 15.82 -9.22 -9.90
N VAL A 10 15.73 -10.48 -9.46
CA VAL A 10 15.77 -10.85 -8.04
C VAL A 10 17.06 -11.61 -7.75
N GLY A 11 17.94 -10.99 -6.97
CA GLY A 11 19.14 -11.60 -6.43
C GLY A 11 18.89 -12.30 -5.11
N VAL A 12 19.14 -13.62 -5.05
CA VAL A 12 18.91 -14.42 -3.84
C VAL A 12 20.24 -14.81 -3.20
N CYS A 13 20.48 -14.35 -1.97
CA CYS A 13 21.69 -14.66 -1.23
C CYS A 13 21.50 -15.81 -0.23
N GLY A 14 22.64 -16.39 0.23
CA GLY A 14 22.70 -17.55 1.12
C GLY A 14 22.31 -17.24 2.57
N GLY A 15 21.09 -16.80 2.80
CA GLY A 15 20.46 -16.68 4.11
C GLY A 15 19.25 -17.58 4.23
N ILE A 16 18.92 -18.04 5.46
CA ILE A 16 17.77 -18.93 5.67
C ILE A 16 16.46 -18.37 5.09
N ALA A 17 16.32 -17.04 5.02
CA ALA A 17 15.16 -16.39 4.43
C ALA A 17 15.05 -16.53 2.90
N ALA A 18 15.96 -17.22 2.21
CA ALA A 18 15.87 -17.52 0.76
C ALA A 18 14.55 -18.20 0.38
N TYR A 19 13.98 -19.05 1.27
CA TYR A 19 12.66 -19.66 1.01
C TYR A 19 11.53 -18.63 0.90
N LYS A 20 11.66 -17.47 1.58
CA LYS A 20 10.67 -16.38 1.49
C LYS A 20 10.78 -15.62 0.17
N ALA A 21 11.97 -15.56 -0.41
CA ALA A 21 12.17 -14.96 -1.73
C ALA A 21 11.39 -15.70 -2.83
N ALA A 22 11.19 -17.01 -2.69
CA ALA A 22 10.34 -17.78 -3.60
C ALA A 22 8.90 -17.25 -3.60
N GLY A 23 8.34 -16.90 -2.43
CA GLY A 23 7.04 -16.24 -2.31
C GLY A 23 7.02 -14.84 -2.95
N LEU A 24 8.11 -14.07 -2.85
CA LEU A 24 8.23 -12.77 -3.52
C LEU A 24 8.19 -12.94 -5.05
N VAL A 25 9.00 -13.84 -5.61
CA VAL A 25 9.04 -14.12 -7.06
C VAL A 25 7.66 -14.53 -7.57
N SER A 26 6.98 -15.46 -6.87
CA SER A 26 5.62 -15.89 -7.23
C SER A 26 4.63 -14.71 -7.24
N GLN A 27 4.66 -13.84 -6.23
CA GLN A 27 3.76 -12.70 -6.15
C GLN A 27 4.07 -11.63 -7.21
N LEU A 28 5.33 -11.38 -7.54
CA LEU A 28 5.71 -10.45 -8.60
C LEU A 28 5.19 -10.92 -9.95
N ARG A 29 5.37 -12.22 -10.26
CA ARG A 29 4.86 -12.83 -11.50
C ARG A 29 3.33 -12.79 -11.59
N GLN A 30 2.63 -13.11 -10.50
CA GLN A 30 1.16 -13.01 -10.44
C GLN A 30 0.64 -11.59 -10.68
N ARG A 31 1.43 -10.57 -10.34
CA ARG A 31 1.15 -9.16 -10.61
C ARG A 31 1.55 -8.70 -12.02
N GLY A 32 2.09 -9.60 -12.83
CA GLY A 32 2.39 -9.41 -14.26
C GLY A 32 3.82 -8.98 -14.57
N ALA A 33 4.75 -9.06 -13.61
CA ALA A 33 6.17 -8.82 -13.87
C ALA A 33 6.80 -9.99 -14.66
N ASP A 34 7.76 -9.67 -15.51
CA ASP A 34 8.74 -10.62 -16.01
C ASP A 34 9.89 -10.67 -15.00
N VAL A 35 10.05 -11.83 -14.32
CA VAL A 35 10.95 -11.96 -13.18
C VAL A 35 12.14 -12.86 -13.56
N HIS A 36 13.35 -12.35 -13.40
CA HIS A 36 14.60 -13.09 -13.60
C HIS A 36 15.30 -13.29 -12.26
N CYS A 37 15.86 -14.47 -12.02
CA CYS A 37 16.48 -14.80 -10.74
C CYS A 37 17.97 -15.07 -10.89
N ILE A 38 18.77 -14.44 -10.04
CA ILE A 38 20.20 -14.76 -9.86
C ILE A 38 20.38 -15.30 -8.43
N MET A 39 21.06 -16.41 -8.27
CA MET A 39 21.33 -16.98 -6.96
C MET A 39 22.82 -17.02 -6.69
N THR A 40 23.23 -16.74 -5.46
CA THR A 40 24.59 -17.08 -5.04
C THR A 40 24.73 -18.60 -4.85
N GLU A 41 25.94 -19.14 -4.95
CA GLU A 41 26.22 -20.56 -4.66
C GLU A 41 25.72 -20.98 -3.28
N HIS A 42 25.83 -20.07 -2.29
CA HIS A 42 25.32 -20.33 -0.94
C HIS A 42 23.79 -20.39 -0.90
N ALA A 43 23.09 -19.59 -1.71
CA ALA A 43 21.64 -19.67 -1.83
C ALA A 43 21.19 -20.99 -2.45
N ALA A 44 21.89 -21.45 -3.48
CA ALA A 44 21.59 -22.72 -4.16
C ALA A 44 21.75 -23.95 -3.26
N LYS A 45 22.52 -23.85 -2.17
CA LYS A 45 22.63 -24.90 -1.13
C LYS A 45 21.43 -24.94 -0.18
N LEU A 46 20.69 -23.85 -0.05
CA LEU A 46 19.52 -23.74 0.86
C LEU A 46 18.21 -24.03 0.16
N ILE A 47 18.09 -23.60 -1.11
CA ILE A 47 16.91 -23.79 -1.95
C ILE A 47 17.39 -23.97 -3.40
N THR A 48 16.82 -24.94 -4.11
CA THR A 48 17.30 -25.26 -5.45
C THR A 48 16.92 -24.21 -6.49
N PRO A 49 17.77 -23.95 -7.50
CA PRO A 49 17.48 -23.06 -8.62
C PRO A 49 16.18 -23.43 -9.35
N ILE A 50 15.86 -24.74 -9.45
CA ILE A 50 14.62 -25.24 -10.09
C ILE A 50 13.38 -24.59 -9.47
N THR A 51 13.34 -24.38 -8.15
CA THR A 51 12.21 -23.74 -7.48
C THR A 51 11.97 -22.32 -8.02
N PHE A 52 13.02 -21.53 -8.19
CA PHE A 52 12.92 -20.17 -8.71
C PHE A 52 12.62 -20.17 -10.23
N GLY A 53 13.15 -21.13 -10.98
CA GLY A 53 12.86 -21.31 -12.42
C GLY A 53 11.37 -21.53 -12.64
N GLU A 54 10.77 -22.49 -11.94
CA GLU A 54 9.33 -22.77 -12.02
C GLU A 54 8.46 -21.57 -11.62
N LEU A 55 8.86 -20.85 -10.56
CA LEU A 55 8.11 -19.70 -10.07
C LEU A 55 8.23 -18.46 -10.97
N SER A 56 9.41 -18.20 -11.51
CA SER A 56 9.65 -17.07 -12.44
C SER A 56 9.23 -17.36 -13.87
N GLY A 57 9.35 -18.61 -14.30
CA GLY A 57 9.18 -19.04 -15.70
C GLY A 57 10.38 -18.71 -16.58
N ASN A 58 11.52 -18.37 -15.97
CA ASN A 58 12.78 -18.05 -16.63
C ASN A 58 13.92 -18.90 -16.05
N ASP A 59 15.01 -19.04 -16.80
CA ASP A 59 16.23 -19.68 -16.33
C ASP A 59 16.79 -18.93 -15.10
N VAL A 60 17.42 -19.68 -14.20
CA VAL A 60 18.05 -19.15 -12.99
C VAL A 60 19.56 -19.25 -13.12
N THR A 61 20.24 -18.13 -13.01
CA THR A 61 21.68 -18.06 -13.14
C THR A 61 22.35 -18.13 -11.75
N VAL A 62 23.30 -19.07 -11.60
CA VAL A 62 24.11 -19.27 -10.38
C VAL A 62 25.58 -18.98 -10.67
N ASP A 63 26.11 -19.60 -11.71
CA ASP A 63 27.50 -19.48 -12.13
C ASP A 63 27.61 -18.63 -13.40
N MET A 64 28.55 -17.70 -13.39
CA MET A 64 28.82 -16.77 -14.50
C MET A 64 29.28 -17.51 -15.76
N PHE A 65 29.86 -18.70 -15.64
CA PHE A 65 30.49 -19.45 -16.72
C PHE A 65 29.75 -20.77 -17.09
N ALA A 66 28.59 -21.02 -16.45
CA ALA A 66 27.85 -22.28 -16.69
C ALA A 66 27.33 -22.46 -18.12
N ASN A 67 26.98 -21.38 -18.83
CA ASN A 67 26.38 -21.40 -20.17
C ASN A 67 27.32 -20.84 -21.24
N ILE A 68 28.35 -21.59 -21.60
CA ILE A 68 29.34 -21.22 -22.63
C ILE A 68 28.73 -21.13 -24.05
N ASN A 69 27.54 -21.64 -24.25
CA ASN A 69 26.88 -21.74 -25.57
C ASN A 69 26.10 -20.48 -26.00
N LYS A 70 25.92 -19.52 -25.12
CA LYS A 70 25.35 -18.18 -25.44
C LYS A 70 26.48 -17.17 -25.49
N TRP A 71 26.70 -16.57 -26.64
CA TRP A 71 27.71 -15.50 -26.80
C TRP A 71 27.33 -14.19 -26.13
N ASP A 72 26.14 -14.10 -25.54
CA ASP A 72 25.72 -12.95 -24.74
C ASP A 72 26.29 -13.06 -23.32
N VAL A 73 26.88 -11.96 -22.88
CA VAL A 73 27.43 -11.82 -21.53
C VAL A 73 26.24 -11.69 -20.56
N GLU A 74 25.80 -12.78 -19.97
CA GLU A 74 24.52 -12.88 -19.25
C GLU A 74 24.38 -11.86 -18.09
N HIS A 75 25.44 -11.58 -17.34
CA HIS A 75 25.40 -10.55 -16.30
C HIS A 75 25.19 -9.13 -16.84
N ILE A 76 25.64 -8.84 -18.08
CA ILE A 76 25.38 -7.56 -18.74
C ILE A 76 23.93 -7.52 -19.26
N SER A 77 23.48 -8.60 -19.90
CA SER A 77 22.09 -8.68 -20.40
C SER A 77 21.06 -8.50 -19.29
N LEU A 78 21.24 -9.18 -18.15
CA LEU A 78 20.36 -9.01 -16.96
C LEU A 78 20.49 -7.62 -16.31
N ALA A 79 21.69 -7.05 -16.28
CA ALA A 79 21.90 -5.71 -15.75
C ALA A 79 21.20 -4.63 -16.59
N GLN A 80 21.17 -4.77 -17.92
CA GLN A 80 20.49 -3.86 -18.84
C GLN A 80 18.99 -4.08 -18.91
N LEU A 81 18.52 -5.34 -18.77
CA LEU A 81 17.11 -5.71 -18.80
C LEU A 81 16.34 -5.13 -17.62
N ALA A 82 16.96 -5.04 -16.46
CA ALA A 82 16.28 -4.72 -15.20
C ALA A 82 15.67 -3.31 -15.19
N ASP A 83 14.35 -3.20 -14.99
CA ASP A 83 13.69 -1.96 -14.55
C ASP A 83 13.97 -1.69 -13.04
N VAL A 84 14.02 -2.75 -12.24
CA VAL A 84 14.38 -2.74 -10.81
C VAL A 84 15.15 -4.02 -10.47
N PHE A 85 16.18 -3.87 -9.66
CA PHE A 85 16.96 -4.97 -9.12
C PHE A 85 16.67 -5.15 -7.61
N VAL A 86 16.28 -6.35 -7.17
CA VAL A 86 15.91 -6.62 -5.77
C VAL A 86 16.80 -7.72 -5.20
N ILE A 87 17.58 -7.43 -4.18
CA ILE A 87 18.40 -8.42 -3.47
C ILE A 87 17.65 -8.89 -2.23
N ALA A 88 17.06 -10.07 -2.31
CA ALA A 88 16.16 -10.61 -1.31
C ALA A 88 16.35 -12.13 -1.11
N PRO A 89 16.85 -12.61 0.04
CA PRO A 89 17.41 -11.81 1.14
C PRO A 89 18.78 -11.23 0.79
N ALA A 90 19.12 -10.06 1.33
CA ALA A 90 20.47 -9.51 1.30
C ALA A 90 21.22 -9.88 2.58
N THR A 91 22.34 -10.62 2.44
CA THR A 91 23.22 -10.97 3.55
C THR A 91 24.23 -9.85 3.84
N ALA A 92 24.90 -9.92 5.00
CA ALA A 92 26.00 -9.01 5.31
C ALA A 92 27.14 -9.11 4.28
N ASP A 93 27.36 -10.31 3.71
CA ASP A 93 28.37 -10.56 2.67
C ASP A 93 28.12 -9.70 1.44
N ILE A 94 26.93 -9.83 0.81
CA ILE A 94 26.63 -9.06 -0.40
C ILE A 94 26.62 -7.54 -0.16
N ILE A 95 26.13 -7.11 1.03
CA ILE A 95 26.17 -5.69 1.41
C ILE A 95 27.61 -5.20 1.50
N GLY A 96 28.48 -6.00 2.12
CA GLY A 96 29.91 -5.72 2.23
C GLY A 96 30.62 -5.68 0.89
N LYS A 97 30.37 -6.65 0.00
CA LYS A 97 30.91 -6.75 -1.35
C LYS A 97 30.59 -5.50 -2.16
N ILE A 98 29.29 -5.17 -2.27
CA ILE A 98 28.84 -4.02 -3.08
C ILE A 98 29.34 -2.70 -2.50
N ALA A 99 29.33 -2.54 -1.17
CA ALA A 99 29.86 -1.33 -0.53
C ALA A 99 31.34 -1.08 -0.83
N ASN A 100 32.10 -2.13 -1.14
CA ASN A 100 33.55 -2.04 -1.40
C ASN A 100 33.94 -2.35 -2.87
N GLY A 101 32.96 -2.44 -3.79
CA GLY A 101 33.21 -2.63 -5.21
C GLY A 101 33.71 -4.02 -5.59
N ILE A 102 33.41 -5.04 -4.78
CA ILE A 102 33.78 -6.43 -5.04
C ILE A 102 32.74 -7.07 -5.96
N ALA A 103 33.19 -7.57 -7.12
CA ALA A 103 32.38 -8.20 -8.15
C ALA A 103 33.02 -9.55 -8.53
N ASP A 104 32.92 -10.53 -7.62
CA ASP A 104 33.62 -11.82 -7.71
C ASP A 104 32.66 -13.01 -7.99
N ASP A 105 31.36 -12.75 -8.08
CA ASP A 105 30.33 -13.72 -8.46
C ASP A 105 29.30 -13.11 -9.43
N MET A 106 28.42 -13.95 -9.96
CA MET A 106 27.38 -13.55 -10.91
C MET A 106 26.51 -12.42 -10.39
N LEU A 107 26.08 -12.50 -9.11
CA LEU A 107 25.19 -11.51 -8.51
C LEU A 107 25.89 -10.17 -8.31
N SER A 108 27.04 -10.17 -7.69
CA SER A 108 27.82 -8.95 -7.40
C SER A 108 28.26 -8.25 -8.70
N THR A 109 28.64 -9.01 -9.71
CA THR A 109 29.02 -8.47 -11.03
C THR A 109 27.84 -7.84 -11.73
N THR A 110 26.65 -8.48 -11.73
CA THR A 110 25.44 -7.92 -12.32
C THR A 110 24.99 -6.64 -11.61
N ILE A 111 25.08 -6.59 -10.27
CA ILE A 111 24.76 -5.38 -9.49
C ILE A 111 25.69 -4.22 -9.84
N MET A 112 26.97 -4.49 -10.04
CA MET A 112 27.95 -3.45 -10.42
C MET A 112 27.76 -2.93 -11.85
N ALA A 113 27.14 -3.72 -12.73
CA ALA A 113 26.89 -3.38 -14.13
C ALA A 113 25.53 -2.68 -14.36
N THR A 114 24.57 -2.82 -13.45
CA THR A 114 23.21 -2.31 -13.68
C THR A 114 23.10 -0.81 -13.42
N THR A 115 22.28 -0.14 -14.26
CA THR A 115 21.83 1.24 -14.05
C THR A 115 20.45 1.33 -13.39
N ALA A 116 19.78 0.19 -13.23
CA ALA A 116 18.48 0.11 -12.54
C ALA A 116 18.61 0.49 -11.05
N LYS A 117 17.51 0.93 -10.45
CA LYS A 117 17.47 1.10 -8.99
C LYS A 117 17.58 -0.24 -8.28
N VAL A 118 18.50 -0.32 -7.33
CA VAL A 118 18.77 -1.54 -6.57
C VAL A 118 18.16 -1.43 -5.18
N ILE A 119 17.37 -2.44 -4.80
CA ILE A 119 16.74 -2.58 -3.49
C ILE A 119 17.44 -3.71 -2.73
N PHE A 120 17.99 -3.41 -1.57
CA PHE A 120 18.47 -4.39 -0.63
C PHE A 120 17.37 -4.71 0.41
N VAL A 121 17.14 -6.01 0.64
CA VAL A 121 16.24 -6.52 1.66
C VAL A 121 17.07 -7.29 2.70
N PRO A 122 17.69 -6.61 3.67
CA PRO A 122 18.55 -7.25 4.66
C PRO A 122 17.79 -8.29 5.47
N SER A 123 18.41 -9.47 5.64
CA SER A 123 17.92 -10.50 6.55
C SER A 123 19.09 -11.29 7.12
N MET A 124 19.32 -11.14 8.42
CA MET A 124 20.43 -11.76 9.12
C MET A 124 20.18 -11.78 10.63
N ASN A 125 21.06 -12.43 11.39
CA ASN A 125 21.04 -12.34 12.85
C ASN A 125 21.15 -10.89 13.33
N THR A 126 20.53 -10.56 14.48
CA THR A 126 20.48 -9.20 15.03
C THR A 126 21.87 -8.62 15.24
N ASN A 127 22.80 -9.38 15.85
CA ASN A 127 24.16 -8.91 16.10
C ASN A 127 24.92 -8.62 14.80
N MET A 128 24.65 -9.41 13.74
CA MET A 128 25.21 -9.14 12.42
C MET A 128 24.62 -7.85 11.82
N TYR A 129 23.30 -7.67 11.92
CA TYR A 129 22.66 -6.48 11.41
C TYR A 129 23.11 -5.21 12.14
N GLU A 130 23.22 -5.27 13.49
CA GLU A 130 23.63 -4.15 14.32
C GLU A 130 25.15 -3.94 14.36
N ASN A 131 25.92 -4.84 13.73
CA ASN A 131 27.39 -4.71 13.68
C ASN A 131 27.78 -3.37 13.03
N PRO A 132 28.66 -2.56 13.66
CA PRO A 132 29.03 -1.24 13.15
C PRO A 132 29.52 -1.25 11.70
N ILE A 133 30.29 -2.28 11.29
CA ILE A 133 30.80 -2.41 9.93
C ILE A 133 29.64 -2.59 8.93
N VAL A 134 28.64 -3.42 9.28
CA VAL A 134 27.46 -3.64 8.43
C VAL A 134 26.63 -2.36 8.34
N GLN A 135 26.43 -1.64 9.45
CA GLN A 135 25.69 -0.39 9.47
C GLN A 135 26.41 0.72 8.68
N GLU A 136 27.73 0.79 8.73
CA GLU A 136 28.52 1.72 7.91
C GLU A 136 28.40 1.40 6.42
N ASN A 137 28.46 0.12 6.03
CA ASN A 137 28.26 -0.31 4.65
C ASN A 137 26.86 0.04 4.15
N ILE A 138 25.81 -0.18 4.96
CA ILE A 138 24.44 0.22 4.64
C ILE A 138 24.35 1.75 4.45
N LYS A 139 24.94 2.52 5.37
CA LYS A 139 24.95 3.99 5.30
C LYS A 139 25.69 4.49 4.04
N LYS A 140 26.83 3.85 3.69
CA LYS A 140 27.60 4.15 2.49
C LYS A 140 26.76 3.89 1.24
N LEU A 141 26.13 2.74 1.12
CA LEU A 141 25.30 2.38 -0.02
C LEU A 141 24.07 3.29 -0.17
N ARG A 142 23.43 3.68 0.95
CA ARG A 142 22.32 4.67 0.91
C ARG A 142 22.77 6.01 0.34
N LYS A 143 23.93 6.49 0.70
CA LYS A 143 24.51 7.75 0.14
C LYS A 143 24.77 7.65 -1.36
N LEU A 144 25.05 6.44 -1.87
CA LEU A 144 25.24 6.16 -3.30
C LEU A 144 23.91 5.92 -4.05
N GLY A 145 22.76 6.04 -3.36
CA GLY A 145 21.44 5.92 -3.99
C GLY A 145 20.84 4.52 -3.97
N TYR A 146 21.48 3.56 -3.32
CA TYR A 146 20.89 2.24 -3.09
C TYR A 146 19.76 2.30 -2.06
N ILE A 147 18.71 1.52 -2.28
CA ILE A 147 17.49 1.56 -1.47
C ILE A 147 17.47 0.36 -0.53
N PHE A 148 17.05 0.57 0.71
CA PHE A 148 16.95 -0.49 1.72
C PHE A 148 15.51 -0.61 2.21
N VAL A 149 14.97 -1.84 2.21
CA VAL A 149 13.77 -2.20 2.93
C VAL A 149 14.18 -2.68 4.32
N GLU A 150 13.85 -1.92 5.36
CA GLU A 150 14.24 -2.24 6.73
C GLU A 150 13.74 -3.62 7.16
N PRO A 151 14.61 -4.44 7.76
CA PRO A 151 14.19 -5.70 8.35
C PRO A 151 13.23 -5.46 9.51
N GLU A 152 12.33 -6.42 9.72
CA GLU A 152 11.42 -6.41 10.85
C GLU A 152 12.09 -6.89 12.14
N SER A 153 11.49 -6.49 13.26
CA SER A 153 11.82 -7.06 14.57
C SER A 153 10.94 -8.28 14.84
N GLY A 154 11.48 -9.28 15.52
CA GLY A 154 10.75 -10.48 15.88
C GLY A 154 11.63 -11.67 16.17
N HIS A 155 11.02 -12.84 16.30
CA HIS A 155 11.75 -14.09 16.53
C HIS A 155 12.51 -14.52 15.27
N LEU A 156 13.79 -14.81 15.43
CA LEU A 156 14.71 -15.24 14.37
C LEU A 156 14.93 -16.75 14.41
N ALA A 157 15.37 -17.33 13.30
CA ALA A 157 15.64 -18.77 13.19
C ALA A 157 16.72 -19.28 14.17
N CYS A 158 17.55 -18.40 14.70
CA CYS A 158 18.57 -18.71 15.71
C CYS A 158 18.05 -18.61 17.15
N ASN A 159 16.75 -18.66 17.39
CA ASN A 159 16.08 -18.56 18.70
C ASN A 159 16.38 -17.26 19.47
N THR A 160 16.76 -16.20 18.79
CA THR A 160 16.89 -14.86 19.36
C THR A 160 15.76 -13.96 18.85
N SER A 161 15.45 -12.89 19.59
CA SER A 161 14.49 -11.87 19.17
C SER A 161 15.22 -10.55 18.97
N GLY A 162 14.91 -9.85 17.87
CA GLY A 162 15.51 -8.56 17.56
C GLY A 162 15.30 -8.14 16.11
N LYS A 163 15.97 -7.09 15.69
CA LYS A 163 15.93 -6.57 14.31
C LYS A 163 16.82 -7.43 13.41
N GLY A 164 16.30 -7.83 12.25
CA GLY A 164 17.06 -8.69 11.30
C GLY A 164 16.16 -9.67 10.55
N ARG A 165 14.86 -9.73 10.89
CA ARG A 165 13.89 -10.59 10.24
C ARG A 165 13.55 -10.08 8.85
N PHE A 166 13.44 -10.99 7.88
CA PHE A 166 12.98 -10.68 6.52
C PHE A 166 11.60 -9.98 6.57
N PRO A 167 11.45 -8.80 5.97
CA PRO A 167 10.21 -8.04 6.03
C PRO A 167 9.06 -8.73 5.31
N SER A 168 7.84 -8.24 5.51
CA SER A 168 6.67 -8.72 4.79
C SER A 168 6.83 -8.53 3.27
N LEU A 169 6.26 -9.45 2.50
CA LEU A 169 6.32 -9.37 1.02
C LEU A 169 5.64 -8.09 0.52
N GLU A 170 4.56 -7.67 1.16
CA GLU A 170 3.84 -6.44 0.80
C GLU A 170 4.71 -5.19 0.95
N LYS A 171 5.56 -5.14 1.97
CA LYS A 171 6.51 -4.03 2.17
C LYS A 171 7.56 -3.96 1.04
N ILE A 172 8.06 -5.11 0.60
CA ILE A 172 9.01 -5.19 -0.51
C ILE A 172 8.32 -4.78 -1.81
N ILE A 173 7.13 -5.32 -2.08
CA ILE A 173 6.34 -5.03 -3.28
C ILE A 173 5.95 -3.54 -3.34
N PHE A 174 5.54 -2.96 -2.21
CA PHE A 174 5.25 -1.53 -2.12
C PHE A 174 6.46 -0.69 -2.53
N ARG A 175 7.66 -1.06 -2.07
CA ARG A 175 8.89 -0.34 -2.41
C ARG A 175 9.24 -0.47 -3.90
N ILE A 176 9.06 -1.65 -4.48
CA ILE A 176 9.23 -1.90 -5.92
C ILE A 176 8.24 -1.02 -6.71
N GLU A 177 6.96 -1.02 -6.32
CA GLU A 177 5.91 -0.26 -6.99
C GLU A 177 6.20 1.24 -6.96
N ARG A 178 6.63 1.77 -5.82
CA ARG A 178 7.00 3.18 -5.66
C ARG A 178 8.17 3.59 -6.58
N ILE A 179 9.16 2.69 -6.77
CA ILE A 179 10.29 2.94 -7.67
C ILE A 179 9.82 2.92 -9.12
N LEU A 180 9.02 1.94 -9.50
CA LEU A 180 8.53 1.78 -10.87
C LEU A 180 7.50 2.84 -11.27
N SER A 181 6.74 3.39 -10.33
CA SER A 181 5.90 4.57 -10.56
C SER A 181 6.75 5.77 -11.00
N GLY A 182 7.84 6.06 -10.29
CA GLY A 182 8.82 7.10 -10.63
C GLY A 182 8.29 8.54 -10.65
N ARG A 183 6.96 8.72 -10.55
CA ARG A 183 6.29 9.99 -10.83
C ARG A 183 6.27 10.96 -9.66
N GLN A 184 6.15 10.46 -8.42
CA GLN A 184 6.07 11.27 -7.19
C GLN A 184 5.06 12.44 -7.28
N LEU A 185 3.88 12.19 -7.85
CA LEU A 185 2.87 13.20 -8.21
C LEU A 185 2.42 14.06 -7.02
N LEU A 186 2.49 13.52 -5.79
CA LEU A 186 2.04 14.18 -4.57
C LEU A 186 3.19 14.45 -3.58
N LYS A 187 4.42 14.53 -4.07
CA LYS A 187 5.58 14.85 -3.22
C LYS A 187 5.42 16.20 -2.53
N GLY A 188 5.57 16.18 -1.21
CA GLY A 188 5.42 17.37 -0.37
C GLY A 188 3.96 17.74 -0.05
N LYS A 189 2.96 16.98 -0.57
CA LYS A 189 1.55 17.16 -0.25
C LYS A 189 1.15 16.31 0.95
N ARG A 190 0.37 16.88 1.86
CA ARG A 190 -0.25 16.18 2.98
C ARG A 190 -1.66 15.75 2.61
N VAL A 191 -1.92 14.45 2.64
CA VAL A 191 -3.19 13.82 2.25
C VAL A 191 -3.84 13.16 3.45
N VAL A 192 -5.04 13.60 3.82
CA VAL A 192 -5.83 13.00 4.89
C VAL A 192 -7.02 12.26 4.31
N ILE A 193 -7.18 11.00 4.69
CA ILE A 193 -8.19 10.10 4.13
C ILE A 193 -8.99 9.48 5.26
N SER A 194 -10.33 9.42 5.15
CA SER A 194 -11.15 8.63 6.06
C SER A 194 -11.53 7.29 5.43
N ALA A 195 -11.68 6.23 6.26
CA ALA A 195 -12.03 4.88 5.78
C ALA A 195 -12.89 4.09 6.78
N GLY A 196 -13.65 3.14 6.26
CA GLY A 196 -14.48 2.24 7.06
C GLY A 196 -15.88 2.78 7.30
N GLY A 197 -16.66 2.05 8.08
CA GLY A 197 -18.00 2.47 8.54
C GLY A 197 -17.96 2.85 10.01
N THR A 198 -18.58 3.97 10.37
CA THR A 198 -18.73 4.35 11.78
C THR A 198 -19.64 3.37 12.51
N LYS A 199 -19.41 3.19 13.80
CA LYS A 199 -20.14 2.27 14.67
C LYS A 199 -20.73 3.07 15.83
N GLU A 200 -22.03 3.30 15.75
CA GLU A 200 -22.77 4.09 16.73
C GLU A 200 -23.30 3.15 17.81
N ASN A 201 -22.69 3.14 18.96
CA ASN A 201 -22.99 2.17 20.01
C ASN A 201 -24.42 2.30 20.54
N ILE A 202 -25.14 1.18 20.61
CA ILE A 202 -26.40 1.00 21.35
C ILE A 202 -26.07 0.62 22.79
N ASP A 203 -25.16 -0.33 22.96
CA ASP A 203 -24.62 -0.81 24.23
C ASP A 203 -23.16 -1.31 23.99
N PRO A 204 -22.44 -1.84 25.00
CA PRO A 204 -21.07 -2.34 24.80
C PRO A 204 -20.90 -3.49 23.78
N VAL A 205 -22.00 -4.10 23.34
CA VAL A 205 -22.01 -5.28 22.45
C VAL A 205 -22.58 -4.98 21.07
N ARG A 206 -23.55 -4.07 20.97
CA ARG A 206 -24.32 -3.79 19.75
C ARG A 206 -24.16 -2.36 19.30
N TYR A 207 -24.15 -2.16 17.97
CA TYR A 207 -24.04 -0.85 17.33
C TYR A 207 -24.91 -0.76 16.07
N ILE A 208 -25.22 0.46 15.67
CA ILE A 208 -25.76 0.82 14.35
C ILE A 208 -24.57 1.27 13.48
N GLY A 209 -24.52 0.88 12.23
CA GLY A 209 -23.45 1.27 11.34
C GLY A 209 -23.63 0.82 9.90
N ASN A 210 -22.80 1.34 9.03
CA ASN A 210 -22.78 1.02 7.61
C ASN A 210 -21.90 -0.21 7.33
N ARG A 211 -22.25 -1.00 6.31
CA ARG A 211 -21.52 -2.24 5.93
C ARG A 211 -20.20 -1.96 5.19
N SER A 212 -19.54 -0.83 5.44
CA SER A 212 -18.28 -0.48 4.79
C SER A 212 -17.12 -1.27 5.35
N SER A 213 -16.37 -1.95 4.48
CA SER A 213 -15.14 -2.67 4.85
C SER A 213 -13.90 -1.77 4.97
N GLY A 214 -13.95 -0.52 4.52
CA GLY A 214 -12.80 0.40 4.50
C GLY A 214 -11.83 0.21 3.31
N ARG A 215 -11.94 -0.88 2.55
CA ARG A 215 -10.99 -1.23 1.47
C ARG A 215 -10.71 -0.12 0.48
N MET A 216 -11.70 0.73 0.13
CA MET A 216 -11.51 1.82 -0.83
C MET A 216 -10.58 2.91 -0.26
N GLY A 217 -10.83 3.38 0.97
CA GLY A 217 -9.96 4.36 1.63
C GLY A 217 -8.53 3.85 1.83
N TYR A 218 -8.37 2.56 2.17
CA TYR A 218 -7.05 1.93 2.27
C TYR A 218 -6.33 1.86 0.92
N ALA A 219 -7.05 1.54 -0.17
CA ALA A 219 -6.47 1.51 -1.52
C ALA A 219 -6.02 2.92 -1.98
N ILE A 220 -6.82 3.95 -1.67
CA ILE A 220 -6.45 5.35 -1.96
C ILE A 220 -5.24 5.78 -1.13
N ALA A 221 -5.21 5.46 0.17
CA ALA A 221 -4.09 5.78 1.05
C ALA A 221 -2.79 5.14 0.55
N ARG A 222 -2.85 3.87 0.15
CA ARG A 222 -1.72 3.18 -0.46
C ARG A 222 -1.26 3.84 -1.77
N ALA A 223 -2.19 4.21 -2.64
CA ALA A 223 -1.87 4.89 -3.90
C ALA A 223 -1.23 6.27 -3.67
N ALA A 224 -1.73 7.05 -2.72
CA ALA A 224 -1.15 8.35 -2.35
C ALA A 224 0.28 8.20 -1.78
N ALA A 225 0.52 7.17 -0.95
CA ALA A 225 1.85 6.88 -0.40
C ALA A 225 2.85 6.44 -1.50
N ILE A 226 2.41 5.70 -2.51
CA ILE A 226 3.23 5.35 -3.69
C ILE A 226 3.66 6.62 -4.43
N GLU A 227 2.78 7.61 -4.57
CA GLU A 227 3.05 8.89 -5.22
C GLU A 227 3.71 9.92 -4.28
N ALA A 228 4.34 9.43 -3.19
CA ALA A 228 5.18 10.18 -2.26
C ALA A 228 4.46 11.26 -1.43
N ALA A 229 3.16 11.16 -1.20
CA ALA A 229 2.43 11.99 -0.27
C ALA A 229 2.81 11.68 1.20
N ASP A 230 2.65 12.68 2.10
CA ASP A 230 2.53 12.47 3.55
C ASP A 230 1.09 12.07 3.87
N VAL A 231 0.85 10.79 4.15
CA VAL A 231 -0.51 10.23 4.24
C VAL A 231 -0.91 9.96 5.67
N VAL A 232 -2.08 10.47 6.05
CA VAL A 232 -2.77 10.12 7.29
C VAL A 232 -4.09 9.43 6.95
N LEU A 233 -4.29 8.20 7.43
CA LEU A 233 -5.52 7.44 7.27
C LEU A 233 -6.28 7.37 8.60
N VAL A 234 -7.43 8.04 8.66
CA VAL A 234 -8.36 7.98 9.79
C VAL A 234 -9.36 6.84 9.53
N SER A 235 -9.21 5.74 10.26
CA SER A 235 -9.93 4.50 9.99
C SER A 235 -10.92 4.12 11.08
N CYS A 236 -12.17 3.83 10.67
CA CYS A 236 -13.20 3.24 11.53
C CYS A 236 -13.13 1.70 11.59
N THR A 237 -12.05 1.09 11.06
CA THR A 237 -11.84 -0.36 11.08
C THR A 237 -10.39 -0.72 11.35
N GLU A 238 -10.17 -1.77 12.12
CA GLU A 238 -8.86 -2.38 12.38
C GLU A 238 -8.70 -3.73 11.63
N ALA A 239 -9.70 -4.12 10.84
CA ALA A 239 -9.72 -5.42 10.16
C ALA A 239 -8.78 -5.51 8.94
N LEU A 240 -8.22 -4.38 8.50
CA LEU A 240 -7.29 -4.33 7.38
C LEU A 240 -5.87 -3.98 7.89
N PRO A 241 -4.83 -4.58 7.32
CA PRO A 241 -3.46 -4.21 7.67
C PRO A 241 -3.20 -2.75 7.26
N ALA A 242 -2.44 -2.04 8.10
CA ALA A 242 -2.02 -0.68 7.80
C ALA A 242 -1.21 -0.66 6.48
N PRO A 243 -1.50 0.24 5.55
CA PRO A 243 -0.67 0.40 4.36
C PRO A 243 0.71 0.94 4.72
N GLU A 244 1.72 0.55 3.96
CA GLU A 244 3.10 1.02 4.17
C GLU A 244 3.23 2.53 3.94
N ASP A 245 4.08 3.19 4.71
CA ASP A 245 4.34 4.64 4.70
C ASP A 245 3.05 5.48 4.95
N VAL A 246 2.06 4.94 5.68
CA VAL A 246 0.81 5.62 6.04
C VAL A 246 0.69 5.73 7.56
N ARG A 247 0.47 6.94 8.07
CA ARG A 247 0.16 7.16 9.48
C ARG A 247 -1.31 6.82 9.76
N MET A 248 -1.56 5.89 10.69
CA MET A 248 -2.90 5.45 11.06
C MET A 248 -3.43 6.20 12.28
N ILE A 249 -4.70 6.58 12.22
CA ILE A 249 -5.50 7.05 13.37
C ILE A 249 -6.78 6.22 13.38
N TYR A 250 -7.01 5.48 14.47
CA TYR A 250 -8.23 4.68 14.62
C TYR A 250 -9.28 5.45 15.38
N VAL A 251 -10.51 5.41 14.88
CA VAL A 251 -11.71 6.02 15.45
C VAL A 251 -12.87 5.04 15.38
N ARG A 252 -13.92 5.22 16.19
CA ARG A 252 -15.01 4.27 16.28
C ARG A 252 -16.31 4.83 15.69
N ASP A 253 -16.69 6.01 16.12
CA ASP A 253 -17.98 6.63 15.78
C ASP A 253 -17.83 7.92 14.97
N ALA A 254 -18.95 8.48 14.54
CA ALA A 254 -18.98 9.69 13.74
C ALA A 254 -18.41 10.93 14.45
N ARG A 255 -18.52 11.01 15.78
CA ARG A 255 -18.00 12.15 16.55
C ARG A 255 -16.47 12.08 16.68
N GLU A 256 -15.94 10.88 16.95
CA GLU A 256 -14.48 10.67 16.97
C GLU A 256 -13.87 10.98 15.59
N LEU A 257 -14.56 10.53 14.51
CA LEU A 257 -14.15 10.81 13.13
C LEU A 257 -14.18 12.32 12.84
N ASP A 258 -15.26 13.00 13.20
CA ASP A 258 -15.40 14.46 13.04
C ASP A 258 -14.27 15.23 13.73
N LYS A 259 -14.00 14.89 14.99
CA LYS A 259 -12.91 15.50 15.76
C LYS A 259 -11.54 15.27 15.12
N ALA A 260 -11.25 14.03 14.70
CA ALA A 260 -9.99 13.67 14.06
C ALA A 260 -9.81 14.41 12.73
N MET A 261 -10.82 14.39 11.86
CA MET A 261 -10.77 15.05 10.56
C MET A 261 -10.58 16.57 10.69
N LYS A 262 -11.34 17.22 11.59
CA LYS A 262 -11.22 18.68 11.86
C LYS A 262 -9.85 19.06 12.41
N SER A 263 -9.24 18.22 13.26
CA SER A 263 -7.92 18.50 13.82
C SER A 263 -6.77 18.43 12.81
N LEU A 264 -6.96 17.72 11.70
CA LEU A 264 -5.97 17.55 10.64
C LEU A 264 -6.21 18.49 9.45
N TYR A 265 -7.38 19.11 9.35
CA TYR A 265 -7.88 19.77 8.15
C TYR A 265 -7.02 20.97 7.72
N GLU A 266 -6.66 21.86 8.65
CA GLU A 266 -5.96 23.10 8.33
C GLU A 266 -4.57 22.88 7.72
N GLU A 267 -3.89 21.81 8.15
CA GLU A 267 -2.55 21.46 7.66
C GLU A 267 -2.57 20.53 6.44
N SER A 268 -3.76 20.18 5.93
CA SER A 268 -3.91 19.22 4.83
C SER A 268 -4.01 19.94 3.50
N ASP A 269 -3.30 19.45 2.47
CA ASP A 269 -3.48 19.89 1.09
C ASP A 269 -4.68 19.21 0.43
N ILE A 270 -4.89 17.92 0.73
CA ILE A 270 -5.91 17.08 0.11
C ILE A 270 -6.66 16.31 1.20
N VAL A 271 -7.99 16.36 1.17
CA VAL A 271 -8.84 15.63 2.12
C VAL A 271 -9.83 14.76 1.37
N ILE A 272 -9.84 13.45 1.67
CA ILE A 272 -10.67 12.46 0.98
C ILE A 272 -11.58 11.76 1.99
N MET A 273 -12.88 12.04 1.92
CA MET A 273 -13.89 11.44 2.79
C MET A 273 -14.46 10.17 2.17
N ALA A 274 -13.74 9.03 2.38
CA ALA A 274 -14.17 7.71 1.88
C ALA A 274 -14.82 6.82 2.96
N ALA A 275 -14.92 7.29 4.19
CA ALA A 275 -15.66 6.61 5.25
C ALA A 275 -17.17 6.67 5.00
N ALA A 276 -17.86 5.59 5.34
CA ALA A 276 -19.32 5.52 5.37
C ALA A 276 -19.82 5.94 6.75
N VAL A 277 -20.06 7.23 6.91
CA VAL A 277 -20.55 7.81 8.17
C VAL A 277 -22.05 7.50 8.33
N SER A 278 -22.47 7.05 9.49
CA SER A 278 -23.89 6.88 9.82
C SER A 278 -24.56 8.23 10.01
N ASP A 279 -25.71 8.45 9.37
CA ASP A 279 -26.47 9.70 9.50
C ASP A 279 -27.04 9.88 10.92
N TYR A 280 -27.32 8.78 11.58
CA TYR A 280 -27.96 8.76 12.90
C TYR A 280 -27.15 7.94 13.92
N ARG A 281 -27.23 8.34 15.18
CA ARG A 281 -26.70 7.64 16.34
C ARG A 281 -27.74 7.51 17.44
N PRO A 282 -27.68 6.52 18.34
CA PRO A 282 -28.49 6.51 19.56
C PRO A 282 -28.26 7.79 20.39
N ILE A 283 -29.35 8.37 20.92
CA ILE A 283 -29.25 9.58 21.78
C ILE A 283 -28.36 9.29 22.99
N ALA A 284 -28.51 8.10 23.58
CA ALA A 284 -27.68 7.60 24.67
C ALA A 284 -27.35 6.12 24.43
N ALA A 285 -26.08 5.76 24.57
CA ALA A 285 -25.66 4.37 24.61
C ALA A 285 -25.80 3.84 26.04
N ALA A 286 -26.31 2.62 26.19
CA ALA A 286 -26.39 1.98 27.50
C ALA A 286 -25.00 1.56 27.99
N ASN A 287 -24.68 1.79 29.26
CA ASN A 287 -23.41 1.40 29.87
C ASN A 287 -23.22 -0.09 30.07
N GLN A 288 -24.34 -0.87 30.01
CA GLN A 288 -24.37 -2.32 30.15
C GLN A 288 -25.14 -2.92 28.98
N LYS A 289 -24.85 -4.19 28.65
CA LYS A 289 -25.63 -4.93 27.66
C LYS A 289 -27.11 -4.93 28.01
N ILE A 290 -27.96 -4.44 27.13
CA ILE A 290 -29.41 -4.46 27.27
C ILE A 290 -29.86 -5.92 27.26
N LYS A 291 -30.46 -6.40 28.34
CA LYS A 291 -31.01 -7.78 28.47
C LYS A 291 -32.35 -7.85 27.77
N LYS A 292 -32.64 -9.01 27.18
CA LYS A 292 -33.96 -9.33 26.64
C LYS A 292 -34.88 -9.62 27.82
N GLU A 293 -35.94 -8.83 27.99
CA GLU A 293 -37.04 -9.11 28.92
C GLU A 293 -38.16 -9.78 28.13
N GLU A 294 -38.93 -10.69 28.80
CA GLU A 294 -40.00 -11.42 28.13
C GLU A 294 -41.10 -10.43 27.73
N ASN A 295 -41.37 -10.31 26.43
CA ASN A 295 -42.42 -9.56 25.75
C ASN A 295 -42.28 -8.06 25.50
N ASP A 296 -41.07 -7.45 25.59
CA ASP A 296 -40.90 -6.03 25.25
C ASP A 296 -40.12 -5.83 23.98
N ASP A 297 -40.68 -5.00 23.08
CA ASP A 297 -39.95 -4.44 21.94
C ASP A 297 -38.89 -3.41 22.39
N LEU A 298 -37.68 -3.47 21.85
CA LEU A 298 -36.65 -2.49 22.12
C LEU A 298 -36.83 -1.28 21.18
N MET A 299 -37.19 -0.13 21.73
CA MET A 299 -37.23 1.13 21.01
C MET A 299 -35.94 1.88 21.21
N ILE A 300 -35.27 2.29 20.11
CA ILE A 300 -34.03 3.05 20.13
C ILE A 300 -34.30 4.45 19.55
N HIS A 301 -34.17 5.47 20.38
CA HIS A 301 -34.28 6.86 19.95
C HIS A 301 -32.94 7.30 19.29
N LEU A 302 -33.03 7.85 18.09
CA LEU A 302 -31.89 8.28 17.29
C LEU A 302 -31.82 9.81 17.19
N SER A 303 -30.60 10.35 17.13
CA SER A 303 -30.33 11.74 16.79
C SER A 303 -29.36 11.83 15.62
N LEU A 304 -29.37 12.94 14.89
CA LEU A 304 -28.45 13.19 13.76
C LEU A 304 -26.98 13.23 14.20
N ASN A 305 -26.13 12.65 13.38
CA ASN A 305 -24.68 12.83 13.42
C ASN A 305 -24.27 14.13 12.73
N PRO A 306 -23.08 14.69 13.00
CA PRO A 306 -22.56 15.83 12.27
C PRO A 306 -22.33 15.48 10.78
N ASP A 307 -22.66 16.41 9.89
CA ASP A 307 -22.29 16.29 8.46
C ASP A 307 -20.84 16.78 8.28
N ILE A 308 -19.90 15.88 8.56
CA ILE A 308 -18.46 16.18 8.56
C ILE A 308 -18.03 16.83 7.25
N LEU A 309 -18.44 16.24 6.12
CA LEU A 309 -18.04 16.72 4.80
C LEU A 309 -18.59 18.11 4.48
N PHE A 310 -19.82 18.42 4.93
CA PHE A 310 -20.40 19.75 4.81
C PHE A 310 -19.61 20.75 5.65
N ASP A 311 -19.34 20.43 6.92
CA ASP A 311 -18.58 21.31 7.83
C ASP A 311 -17.19 21.65 7.30
N LEU A 312 -16.49 20.63 6.74
CA LEU A 312 -15.17 20.83 6.12
C LEU A 312 -15.26 21.72 4.88
N GLY A 313 -16.29 21.52 4.04
CA GLY A 313 -16.54 22.33 2.85
C GLY A 313 -16.80 23.81 3.17
N GLN A 314 -17.49 24.11 4.30
CA GLN A 314 -17.70 25.50 4.77
C GLN A 314 -16.41 26.17 5.27
N LYS A 315 -15.48 25.37 5.79
CA LYS A 315 -14.17 25.85 6.30
C LYS A 315 -13.06 25.82 5.25
N LYS A 316 -13.36 25.36 4.03
CA LYS A 316 -12.37 25.18 2.98
C LYS A 316 -11.70 26.49 2.59
N THR A 317 -10.36 26.49 2.57
CA THR A 317 -9.51 27.58 2.10
C THR A 317 -8.71 27.17 0.87
N HIS A 318 -7.69 26.34 1.05
CA HIS A 318 -6.77 25.85 0.01
C HIS A 318 -6.92 24.36 -0.28
N GLN A 319 -7.61 23.63 0.60
CA GLN A 319 -7.70 22.17 0.54
C GLN A 319 -8.45 21.70 -0.72
N PHE A 320 -7.93 20.67 -1.38
CA PHE A 320 -8.67 19.91 -2.39
C PHE A 320 -9.56 18.89 -1.66
N LEU A 321 -10.87 19.09 -1.69
CA LEU A 321 -11.83 18.30 -0.92
C LEU A 321 -12.57 17.30 -1.81
N VAL A 322 -12.44 16.02 -1.45
CA VAL A 322 -13.02 14.88 -2.19
C VAL A 322 -14.06 14.17 -1.33
N GLY A 323 -15.26 14.01 -1.87
CA GLY A 323 -16.32 13.22 -1.25
C GLY A 323 -16.56 11.89 -1.94
N PHE A 324 -17.22 10.99 -1.22
CA PHE A 324 -17.78 9.75 -1.76
C PHE A 324 -19.29 9.73 -1.63
N ALA A 325 -19.97 9.17 -2.62
CA ALA A 325 -21.41 8.93 -2.63
C ALA A 325 -21.70 7.50 -3.04
N ALA A 326 -22.44 6.79 -2.19
CA ALA A 326 -22.99 5.47 -2.49
C ALA A 326 -24.49 5.69 -2.80
N GLU A 327 -24.86 5.58 -4.06
CA GLU A 327 -26.22 5.86 -4.52
C GLU A 327 -26.82 4.62 -5.18
N THR A 328 -28.15 4.50 -5.14
CA THR A 328 -28.88 3.42 -5.81
C THR A 328 -29.56 3.89 -7.10
N ASN A 329 -29.96 5.17 -7.16
CA ASN A 329 -30.69 5.78 -8.28
C ASN A 329 -30.14 7.19 -8.57
N ASP A 330 -30.24 7.66 -9.81
CA ASP A 330 -29.90 9.02 -10.29
C ASP A 330 -28.55 9.56 -9.77
N VAL A 331 -27.54 8.69 -9.81
CA VAL A 331 -26.20 8.92 -9.26
C VAL A 331 -25.60 10.27 -9.67
N ILE A 332 -25.85 10.70 -10.92
CA ILE A 332 -25.27 11.92 -11.48
C ILE A 332 -25.98 13.18 -10.96
N ALA A 333 -27.32 13.21 -10.95
CA ALA A 333 -28.08 14.38 -10.49
C ALA A 333 -27.88 14.64 -9.00
N HIS A 334 -27.97 13.58 -8.18
CA HIS A 334 -27.69 13.67 -6.74
C HIS A 334 -26.23 14.05 -6.45
N GLY A 335 -25.30 13.56 -7.28
CA GLY A 335 -23.88 13.89 -7.17
C GLY A 335 -23.60 15.38 -7.37
N ARG A 336 -24.18 16.02 -8.39
CA ARG A 336 -24.02 17.46 -8.66
C ARG A 336 -24.47 18.33 -7.49
N ASN A 337 -25.67 18.07 -6.97
CA ASN A 337 -26.17 18.78 -5.78
C ASN A 337 -25.23 18.62 -4.55
N LYS A 338 -24.62 17.45 -4.37
CA LYS A 338 -23.66 17.23 -3.29
C LYS A 338 -22.37 18.04 -3.49
N VAL A 339 -21.84 18.09 -4.72
CA VAL A 339 -20.63 18.87 -5.05
C VAL A 339 -20.84 20.35 -4.70
N GLU A 340 -21.95 20.93 -5.14
CA GLU A 340 -22.27 22.35 -4.88
C GLU A 340 -22.53 22.60 -3.37
N ARG A 341 -23.46 21.86 -2.77
CA ARG A 341 -23.88 22.07 -1.38
C ARG A 341 -22.74 21.91 -0.39
N LYS A 342 -21.83 20.94 -0.64
CA LYS A 342 -20.72 20.64 0.25
C LYS A 342 -19.38 21.26 -0.21
N ASN A 343 -19.40 22.13 -1.22
CA ASN A 343 -18.22 22.81 -1.76
C ASN A 343 -17.04 21.88 -2.08
N LEU A 344 -17.35 20.74 -2.73
CA LEU A 344 -16.35 19.73 -3.11
C LEU A 344 -15.65 20.12 -4.40
N ASP A 345 -14.41 19.71 -4.57
CA ASP A 345 -13.67 19.80 -5.83
C ASP A 345 -13.90 18.55 -6.69
N MET A 346 -14.12 17.40 -6.03
CA MET A 346 -14.34 16.11 -6.68
C MET A 346 -15.30 15.26 -5.85
N LEU A 347 -16.17 14.52 -6.52
CA LEU A 347 -17.04 13.51 -5.92
C LEU A 347 -16.87 12.18 -6.66
N ILE A 348 -16.58 11.12 -5.93
CA ILE A 348 -16.59 9.75 -6.45
C ILE A 348 -17.94 9.13 -6.13
N ALA A 349 -18.75 8.95 -7.18
CA ALA A 349 -20.07 8.35 -7.08
C ALA A 349 -20.02 6.87 -7.47
N ASN A 350 -20.52 6.01 -6.59
CA ASN A 350 -20.56 4.56 -6.76
C ASN A 350 -22.02 4.09 -6.77
N ASN A 351 -22.42 3.33 -7.80
CA ASN A 351 -23.72 2.67 -7.81
C ASN A 351 -23.65 1.32 -7.10
N VAL A 352 -24.01 1.32 -5.82
CA VAL A 352 -23.95 0.11 -4.96
C VAL A 352 -24.98 -0.96 -5.30
N ALA A 353 -25.97 -0.68 -6.14
CA ALA A 353 -26.96 -1.63 -6.62
C ALA A 353 -26.40 -2.53 -7.74
N MET A 354 -25.31 -2.15 -8.40
CA MET A 354 -24.73 -2.94 -9.49
C MET A 354 -23.89 -4.10 -8.97
N PRO A 355 -23.98 -5.30 -9.59
CA PRO A 355 -23.15 -6.44 -9.21
C PRO A 355 -21.65 -6.12 -9.34
N GLY A 356 -20.91 -6.26 -8.23
CA GLY A 356 -19.47 -5.97 -8.15
C GLY A 356 -19.09 -4.54 -7.78
N ALA A 357 -20.08 -3.67 -7.42
CA ALA A 357 -19.86 -2.29 -6.97
C ALA A 357 -20.16 -2.05 -5.48
N GLY A 358 -20.45 -3.09 -4.70
CA GLY A 358 -20.87 -2.99 -3.30
C GLY A 358 -19.74 -2.78 -2.28
N PHE A 359 -20.13 -2.68 -1.00
CA PHE A 359 -19.20 -2.40 0.10
C PHE A 359 -18.17 -3.52 0.38
N ASN A 360 -18.57 -4.78 0.32
CA ASN A 360 -17.74 -5.93 0.74
C ASN A 360 -17.00 -6.64 -0.42
N VAL A 361 -17.01 -6.08 -1.61
CA VAL A 361 -16.33 -6.64 -2.78
C VAL A 361 -14.96 -5.98 -2.99
N THR A 362 -14.07 -6.64 -3.73
CA THR A 362 -12.73 -6.15 -4.09
C THR A 362 -12.74 -5.23 -5.30
N THR A 363 -13.87 -5.16 -6.04
CA THR A 363 -14.04 -4.33 -7.23
C THR A 363 -14.95 -3.13 -6.96
N ASN A 364 -14.94 -2.18 -7.90
CA ASN A 364 -15.85 -1.04 -7.91
C ASN A 364 -16.18 -0.61 -9.34
N ILE A 365 -17.34 0.10 -9.49
CA ILE A 365 -17.76 0.81 -10.69
C ILE A 365 -18.03 2.24 -10.24
N ALA A 366 -17.32 3.21 -10.78
CA ALA A 366 -17.39 4.57 -10.26
C ALA A 366 -17.55 5.62 -11.37
N ALA A 367 -18.20 6.72 -11.03
CA ALA A 367 -18.17 7.96 -11.79
C ALA A 367 -17.47 9.04 -10.95
N ILE A 368 -16.60 9.81 -11.58
CA ILE A 368 -15.93 10.97 -10.97
C ILE A 368 -16.60 12.24 -11.52
N LEU A 369 -17.18 13.03 -10.60
CA LEU A 369 -17.74 14.34 -10.89
C LEU A 369 -16.82 15.42 -10.32
N TYR A 370 -16.55 16.43 -11.12
CA TYR A 370 -15.75 17.58 -10.74
C TYR A 370 -16.61 18.83 -10.51
N LYS A 371 -16.07 19.80 -9.76
CA LYS A 371 -16.73 21.08 -9.51
C LYS A 371 -17.07 21.86 -10.79
N ASP A 372 -16.27 21.70 -11.85
CA ASP A 372 -16.50 22.31 -13.17
C ASP A 372 -17.62 21.63 -13.98
N GLY A 373 -18.29 20.63 -13.43
CA GLY A 373 -19.36 19.87 -14.09
C GLY A 373 -18.87 18.71 -14.95
N THR A 374 -17.55 18.52 -15.11
CA THR A 374 -16.97 17.40 -15.86
C THR A 374 -17.33 16.07 -15.20
N LEU A 375 -17.72 15.08 -16.01
CA LEU A 375 -18.06 13.73 -15.59
C LEU A 375 -17.19 12.70 -16.31
N GLN A 376 -16.55 11.81 -15.56
CA GLN A 376 -15.80 10.67 -16.09
C GLN A 376 -16.36 9.37 -15.50
N GLN A 377 -16.67 8.40 -16.36
CA GLN A 377 -17.17 7.10 -15.92
C GLN A 377 -16.10 6.03 -16.10
N TYR A 378 -15.99 5.14 -15.14
CA TYR A 378 -15.02 4.06 -15.13
C TYR A 378 -15.73 2.71 -15.06
N PRO A 379 -15.28 1.72 -15.88
CA PRO A 379 -15.83 0.39 -15.87
C PRO A 379 -15.50 -0.33 -14.56
N LYS A 380 -16.02 -1.54 -14.39
CA LYS A 380 -15.67 -2.40 -13.26
C LYS A 380 -14.17 -2.69 -13.24
N MET A 381 -13.54 -2.31 -12.14
CA MET A 381 -12.11 -2.52 -11.90
C MET A 381 -11.84 -2.83 -10.42
N SER A 382 -10.60 -3.21 -10.07
CA SER A 382 -10.21 -3.39 -8.67
C SER A 382 -10.22 -2.04 -7.91
N LYS A 383 -10.42 -2.11 -6.58
CA LYS A 383 -10.32 -0.90 -5.72
C LYS A 383 -8.92 -0.32 -5.72
N GLU A 384 -7.89 -1.14 -5.92
CA GLU A 384 -6.51 -0.69 -6.06
C GLU A 384 -6.30 0.13 -7.36
N GLU A 385 -6.82 -0.36 -8.49
CA GLU A 385 -6.77 0.39 -9.76
C GLU A 385 -7.55 1.70 -9.68
N LEU A 386 -8.76 1.67 -9.12
CA LEU A 386 -9.55 2.88 -8.92
C LEU A 386 -8.85 3.87 -7.97
N GLY A 387 -8.21 3.38 -6.90
CA GLY A 387 -7.43 4.22 -5.99
C GLY A 387 -6.31 4.97 -6.69
N LYS A 388 -5.59 4.31 -7.60
CA LYS A 388 -4.54 4.93 -8.43
C LYS A 388 -5.12 6.02 -9.33
N ILE A 389 -6.21 5.71 -10.04
CA ILE A 389 -6.89 6.66 -10.92
C ILE A 389 -7.33 7.90 -10.13
N ILE A 390 -7.94 7.72 -8.95
CA ILE A 390 -8.37 8.84 -8.10
C ILE A 390 -7.18 9.72 -7.74
N ILE A 391 -6.06 9.16 -7.31
CA ILE A 391 -4.85 9.92 -6.96
C ILE A 391 -4.26 10.63 -8.18
N GLU A 392 -4.20 9.99 -9.34
CA GLU A 392 -3.77 10.61 -10.60
C GLU A 392 -4.66 11.82 -10.95
N LYS A 393 -5.98 11.66 -10.88
CA LYS A 393 -6.94 12.73 -11.18
C LYS A 393 -6.89 13.88 -10.17
N ILE A 394 -6.63 13.61 -8.91
CA ILE A 394 -6.38 14.64 -7.89
C ILE A 394 -5.09 15.40 -8.23
N ALA A 395 -4.01 14.70 -8.53
CA ALA A 395 -2.73 15.33 -8.86
C ALA A 395 -2.81 16.21 -10.12
N GLU A 396 -3.57 15.78 -11.15
CA GLU A 396 -3.84 16.60 -12.37
C GLU A 396 -4.54 17.93 -12.06
N LYS A 397 -5.31 18.02 -10.97
CA LYS A 397 -6.08 19.21 -10.59
C LYS A 397 -5.39 20.05 -9.50
N CYS A 398 -4.43 19.48 -8.76
CA CYS A 398 -3.71 20.17 -7.68
C CYS A 398 -2.36 20.77 -8.14
N ASN A 399 -1.88 20.44 -9.33
CA ASN A 399 -0.69 20.99 -9.98
C ASN A 399 -1.11 21.94 -11.10
#